data_d709ad8e43a1a400afff4039710ba45e
#
_entry.id   d709ad8e43a1a400afff4039710ba45e
#
_cell.length_a   1.000
_cell.length_b   1.000
_cell.length_c   1.000
_cell.angle_alpha   90.00
_cell.angle_beta   90.00
_cell.angle_gamma   90.00
#
_symmetry.space_group_name_H-M   'P 1'
#
loop_
_entity.id
_entity.type
_entity.pdbx_description
1 polymer ?
#
loop_
_entity_poly.entity_id
_entity_poly.type
_entity_poly.pdbx_seq_one_letter_code
_entity_poly.pdbx_strand_id
1 'polypeptide(L)'
;KNMNKYISVFLIFFLNACISPSGYLSSDNSTSYYFDATNGSDDNNGTSPDKAWKNLAKTRGLKLSPGDKILLKKGETFIGELYLNGTGTAEAPIIIDGYGDKGHDPCIIGYDQSPYAVYVYNSSQITIQNLEIVNTGKDRLPGRTGVKVHLENYGTARSITLRNLYIHDVNGSLVKKQGGGSGIYIVNEGEKPSIFDGLTIENCIIRRCERNGIIWWGYVTRDFWHPNRHVVVRNNLIEGVPGDGIVPIGCDSAVIEYNRIKNCPDLLPDGEFAAGIWPWSCDNTLIQFNEVSDHKAPGDAQGFDSDNNCNNTIIQYNYSHDNEGGFLLICNTGETGMPENIGTNNTLIQGNISINDGNRTKKIGTGFFSPSIHISGPAKGSTL
;
A
#
# COMPACT_ATOMS: atom_id res chain seq x y z
N LYS A 1 -42.51 65.38 28.76
CA LYS A 1 -41.25 66.00 29.18
C LYS A 1 -40.11 65.20 28.56
N ASN A 2 -39.47 65.84 27.59
CA ASN A 2 -38.34 65.30 26.81
C ASN A 2 -37.08 65.35 27.65
N MET A 3 -36.27 64.33 27.50
CA MET A 3 -34.84 64.45 27.85
C MET A 3 -34.03 63.63 26.83
N ASN A 4 -33.43 64.34 25.88
CA ASN A 4 -32.43 63.88 24.94
C ASN A 4 -31.14 63.52 25.75
N LYS A 5 -30.59 62.30 25.51
CA LYS A 5 -29.23 61.98 25.86
C LYS A 5 -28.41 61.78 24.58
N TYR A 6 -27.46 62.66 24.40
CA TYR A 6 -26.42 62.60 23.39
C TYR A 6 -25.47 61.47 23.71
N ILE A 7 -25.31 60.54 22.77
CA ILE A 7 -24.24 59.52 22.84
C ILE A 7 -23.13 60.03 21.90
N SER A 8 -22.02 60.40 22.51
CA SER A 8 -20.80 60.74 21.76
C SER A 8 -20.09 59.43 21.41
N VAL A 9 -19.99 59.19 20.09
CA VAL A 9 -19.19 58.06 19.57
C VAL A 9 -17.74 58.54 19.44
N PHE A 10 -16.87 58.00 20.26
CA PHE A 10 -15.41 58.13 20.10
C PHE A 10 -14.94 57.13 19.05
N LEU A 11 -14.57 57.64 17.86
CA LEU A 11 -13.91 56.85 16.81
C LEU A 11 -12.42 56.75 17.20
N ILE A 12 -12.01 55.57 17.67
CA ILE A 12 -10.59 55.25 17.87
C ILE A 12 -10.06 54.67 16.58
N PHE A 13 -9.24 55.42 15.87
CA PHE A 13 -8.46 54.95 14.75
C PHE A 13 -7.31 54.07 15.26
N PHE A 14 -7.41 52.73 15.13
CA PHE A 14 -6.26 51.86 15.21
C PHE A 14 -5.48 51.96 13.90
N LEU A 15 -4.33 52.60 13.94
CA LEU A 15 -3.32 52.41 12.90
C LEU A 15 -2.76 50.98 13.04
N ASN A 16 -3.26 50.04 12.21
CA ASN A 16 -2.58 48.77 11.99
C ASN A 16 -1.30 49.02 11.20
N ALA A 17 -0.17 49.13 11.89
CA ALA A 17 1.11 48.98 11.23
C ALA A 17 1.19 47.56 10.72
N CYS A 18 1.03 47.36 9.42
CA CYS A 18 1.40 46.10 8.75
C CYS A 18 2.90 45.91 8.91
N ILE A 19 3.29 45.18 9.95
CA ILE A 19 4.61 44.53 10.00
C ILE A 19 4.51 43.36 9.02
N SER A 20 5.01 43.59 7.80
CA SER A 20 5.27 42.50 6.89
C SER A 20 6.22 41.54 7.58
N PRO A 21 5.87 40.26 7.75
CA PRO A 21 6.87 39.32 8.20
C PRO A 21 7.97 39.32 7.13
N SER A 22 9.19 39.67 7.54
CA SER A 22 10.38 39.48 6.72
C SER A 22 10.37 38.06 6.22
N GLY A 23 10.09 37.88 4.92
CA GLY A 23 10.10 36.59 4.29
C GLY A 23 11.50 36.00 4.52
N TYR A 24 11.57 34.95 5.34
CA TYR A 24 12.61 33.98 5.24
C TYR A 24 12.46 33.39 3.84
N LEU A 25 13.21 33.89 2.88
CA LEU A 25 13.53 33.15 1.69
C LEU A 25 14.33 31.93 2.18
N SER A 26 13.65 30.83 2.45
CA SER A 26 14.30 29.53 2.50
C SER A 26 14.94 29.41 1.11
N SER A 27 16.26 29.46 1.05
CA SER A 27 16.97 29.02 -0.13
C SER A 27 16.45 27.61 -0.41
N ASP A 28 15.74 27.44 -1.51
CA ASP A 28 15.23 26.16 -1.95
C ASP A 28 16.44 25.33 -2.37
N ASN A 29 17.03 24.63 -1.39
CA ASN A 29 18.20 23.79 -1.57
C ASN A 29 17.82 22.41 -2.15
N SER A 30 16.60 22.30 -2.72
CA SER A 30 16.15 21.06 -3.32
C SER A 30 16.94 20.74 -4.60
N THR A 31 17.25 19.47 -4.78
CA THR A 31 17.99 18.99 -5.95
C THR A 31 17.09 18.08 -6.79
N SER A 32 17.09 18.30 -8.11
CA SER A 32 16.50 17.36 -9.06
C SER A 32 17.60 16.48 -9.64
N TYR A 33 17.48 15.15 -9.44
CA TYR A 33 18.40 14.16 -10.00
C TYR A 33 17.77 13.51 -11.22
N TYR A 34 18.46 13.54 -12.33
CA TYR A 34 17.99 13.05 -13.62
C TYR A 34 18.67 11.75 -14.02
N PHE A 35 17.89 10.83 -14.56
CA PHE A 35 18.34 9.54 -15.07
C PHE A 35 17.94 9.36 -16.52
N ASP A 36 18.89 8.97 -17.39
CA ASP A 36 18.69 8.65 -18.80
C ASP A 36 19.44 7.34 -19.09
N ALA A 37 18.72 6.24 -19.23
CA ALA A 37 19.32 4.91 -19.39
C ALA A 37 20.09 4.76 -20.71
N THR A 38 19.73 5.53 -21.73
CA THR A 38 20.36 5.48 -23.07
C THR A 38 21.57 6.39 -23.15
N ASN A 39 21.42 7.68 -22.82
CA ASN A 39 22.43 8.70 -23.07
C ASN A 39 23.12 9.23 -21.80
N GLY A 40 22.68 8.81 -20.63
CA GLY A 40 23.27 9.21 -19.35
C GLY A 40 24.66 8.63 -19.14
N SER A 41 25.43 9.23 -18.22
CA SER A 41 26.72 8.73 -17.76
C SER A 41 26.85 8.87 -16.25
N ASP A 42 27.35 7.84 -15.58
CA ASP A 42 27.54 7.86 -14.13
C ASP A 42 28.69 8.77 -13.69
N ASP A 43 29.49 9.26 -14.63
CA ASP A 43 30.54 10.30 -14.41
C ASP A 43 29.92 11.72 -14.31
N ASN A 44 28.66 11.88 -14.72
CA ASN A 44 27.96 13.14 -14.61
C ASN A 44 27.56 13.44 -13.15
N ASN A 45 27.12 14.67 -12.90
CA ASN A 45 26.58 15.06 -11.57
C ASN A 45 25.11 14.74 -11.34
N GLY A 46 24.36 14.36 -12.40
CA GLY A 46 22.96 13.98 -12.34
C GLY A 46 21.96 15.14 -12.15
N THR A 47 22.40 16.42 -12.15
CA THR A 47 21.56 17.55 -11.73
C THR A 47 20.85 18.30 -12.86
N SER A 48 21.00 17.83 -14.09
CA SER A 48 20.24 18.33 -15.26
C SER A 48 20.00 17.22 -16.27
N PRO A 49 19.05 17.35 -17.19
CA PRO A 49 18.81 16.35 -18.24
C PRO A 49 20.04 16.05 -19.09
N ASP A 50 20.86 17.07 -19.40
CA ASP A 50 22.09 16.92 -20.19
C ASP A 50 23.25 16.28 -19.40
N LYS A 51 23.13 16.21 -18.10
CA LYS A 51 24.08 15.61 -17.16
C LYS A 51 23.47 14.48 -16.37
N ALA A 52 22.49 13.80 -16.95
CA ALA A 52 21.80 12.70 -16.33
C ALA A 52 22.74 11.52 -16.01
N TRP A 53 22.44 10.80 -14.94
CA TRP A 53 23.06 9.52 -14.64
C TRP A 53 22.45 8.41 -15.49
N LYS A 54 23.24 7.35 -15.69
CA LYS A 54 22.77 6.19 -16.46
C LYS A 54 22.11 5.11 -15.59
N ASN A 55 22.75 4.77 -14.47
CA ASN A 55 22.39 3.61 -13.67
C ASN A 55 21.68 3.99 -12.37
N LEU A 56 20.61 3.27 -12.02
CA LEU A 56 19.87 3.45 -10.76
C LEU A 56 20.74 3.24 -9.51
N ALA A 57 21.84 2.50 -9.61
CA ALA A 57 22.78 2.31 -8.51
C ALA A 57 23.29 3.63 -7.87
N LYS A 58 23.25 4.74 -8.61
CA LYS A 58 23.58 6.08 -8.09
C LYS A 58 22.67 6.51 -6.94
N THR A 59 21.44 6.02 -6.90
CA THR A 59 20.49 6.38 -5.83
C THR A 59 20.91 5.85 -4.46
N ARG A 60 21.68 4.75 -4.39
CA ARG A 60 22.16 4.21 -3.11
C ARG A 60 23.11 5.16 -2.36
N GLY A 61 23.76 6.06 -3.09
CA GLY A 61 24.62 7.10 -2.51
C GLY A 61 23.89 8.36 -2.08
N LEU A 62 22.59 8.46 -2.36
CA LEU A 62 21.79 9.64 -2.04
C LEU A 62 21.10 9.48 -0.68
N LYS A 63 21.10 10.56 0.08
CA LYS A 63 20.17 10.79 1.17
C LYS A 63 19.31 11.99 0.80
N LEU A 64 18.08 11.71 0.38
CA LEU A 64 17.17 12.72 -0.13
C LEU A 64 16.71 13.67 0.97
N SER A 65 16.60 14.94 0.63
CA SER A 65 16.22 16.06 1.47
C SER A 65 14.87 16.65 1.04
N PRO A 66 14.25 17.54 1.83
CA PRO A 66 12.98 18.16 1.45
C PRO A 66 13.03 18.83 0.08
N GLY A 67 12.04 18.50 -0.77
CA GLY A 67 11.91 19.02 -2.13
C GLY A 67 12.74 18.32 -3.19
N ASP A 68 13.64 17.39 -2.82
CA ASP A 68 14.44 16.65 -3.80
C ASP A 68 13.54 15.82 -4.73
N LYS A 69 14.04 15.66 -5.97
CA LYS A 69 13.35 14.87 -6.98
C LYS A 69 14.29 13.85 -7.60
N ILE A 70 13.77 12.66 -7.85
CA ILE A 70 14.38 11.66 -8.75
C ILE A 70 13.52 11.58 -9.99
N LEU A 71 14.09 11.92 -11.13
CA LEU A 71 13.40 12.05 -12.38
C LEU A 71 14.00 11.06 -13.39
N LEU A 72 13.18 10.08 -13.81
CA LEU A 72 13.54 9.06 -14.78
C LEU A 72 12.98 9.44 -16.16
N LYS A 73 13.80 9.31 -17.20
CA LYS A 73 13.40 9.70 -18.54
C LYS A 73 12.30 8.79 -19.10
N LYS A 74 11.19 9.40 -19.56
CA LYS A 74 10.09 8.68 -20.19
C LYS A 74 10.53 7.96 -21.46
N GLY A 75 9.92 6.79 -21.70
CA GLY A 75 10.27 5.93 -22.83
C GLY A 75 11.53 5.11 -22.63
N GLU A 76 12.17 5.20 -21.48
CA GLU A 76 13.42 4.48 -21.17
C GLU A 76 13.16 3.31 -20.23
N THR A 77 14.02 2.31 -20.31
CA THR A 77 14.02 1.15 -19.40
C THR A 77 15.31 1.14 -18.58
N PHE A 78 15.14 1.11 -17.28
CA PHE A 78 16.22 1.09 -16.29
C PHE A 78 16.34 -0.29 -15.68
N ILE A 79 17.49 -0.92 -15.78
CA ILE A 79 17.75 -2.24 -15.18
C ILE A 79 18.43 -2.06 -13.84
N GLY A 80 17.86 -2.59 -12.77
CA GLY A 80 18.41 -2.52 -11.42
C GLY A 80 17.37 -2.11 -10.39
N GLU A 81 17.82 -2.03 -9.14
CA GLU A 81 17.00 -1.58 -8.03
C GLU A 81 17.03 -0.06 -7.92
N LEU A 82 15.85 0.57 -7.83
CA LEU A 82 15.71 1.96 -7.40
C LEU A 82 15.64 1.99 -5.87
N TYR A 83 16.73 2.40 -5.23
CA TYR A 83 16.80 2.55 -3.78
C TYR A 83 16.51 3.99 -3.36
N LEU A 84 15.63 4.18 -2.40
CA LEU A 84 15.17 5.47 -1.92
C LEU A 84 15.32 5.56 -0.40
N ASN A 85 16.01 6.61 0.07
CA ASN A 85 16.13 6.93 1.49
C ASN A 85 16.13 8.45 1.67
N GLY A 86 15.23 8.97 2.48
CA GLY A 86 15.17 10.40 2.76
C GLY A 86 13.87 10.85 3.42
N THR A 87 13.86 12.08 3.87
CA THR A 87 12.71 12.67 4.54
C THR A 87 12.41 14.05 3.98
N GLY A 88 11.25 14.20 3.34
CA GLY A 88 10.70 15.48 2.92
C GLY A 88 9.98 16.21 4.05
N THR A 89 9.27 17.28 3.69
CA THR A 89 8.29 17.95 4.56
C THR A 89 6.93 18.01 3.85
N ALA A 90 5.90 18.43 4.57
CA ALA A 90 4.57 18.59 3.97
C ALA A 90 4.56 19.64 2.84
N GLU A 91 5.34 20.70 3.00
CA GLU A 91 5.48 21.78 2.04
C GLU A 91 6.46 21.46 0.89
N ALA A 92 7.42 20.56 1.15
CA ALA A 92 8.45 20.14 0.21
C ALA A 92 8.67 18.62 0.26
N PRO A 93 7.70 17.82 -0.23
CA PRO A 93 7.83 16.37 -0.28
C PRO A 93 8.92 15.96 -1.29
N ILE A 94 9.50 14.79 -1.06
CA ILE A 94 10.37 14.14 -2.04
C ILE A 94 9.50 13.56 -3.16
N ILE A 95 9.89 13.77 -4.42
CA ILE A 95 9.12 13.30 -5.59
C ILE A 95 9.96 12.36 -6.45
N ILE A 96 9.43 11.20 -6.76
CA ILE A 96 9.97 10.29 -7.76
C ILE A 96 8.99 10.21 -8.92
N ASP A 97 9.42 10.58 -10.13
CA ASP A 97 8.54 10.74 -11.29
C ASP A 97 9.27 10.51 -12.62
N GLY A 98 8.53 10.45 -13.70
CA GLY A 98 9.05 10.52 -15.05
C GLY A 98 9.29 11.97 -15.51
N TYR A 99 10.26 12.19 -16.40
CA TYR A 99 10.46 13.47 -17.08
C TYR A 99 10.55 13.32 -18.59
N GLY A 100 10.33 14.40 -19.31
CA GLY A 100 10.29 14.47 -20.78
C GLY A 100 8.86 14.41 -21.31
N ASP A 101 8.68 14.93 -22.51
CA ASP A 101 7.33 15.19 -23.09
C ASP A 101 6.77 14.01 -23.89
N LYS A 102 7.58 12.97 -24.15
CA LYS A 102 7.21 11.86 -25.05
C LYS A 102 7.62 10.52 -24.44
N GLY A 103 6.84 9.50 -24.81
CA GLY A 103 7.08 8.13 -24.39
C GLY A 103 6.09 7.65 -23.33
N HIS A 104 6.10 6.35 -23.08
CA HIS A 104 5.42 5.74 -21.93
C HIS A 104 6.15 6.11 -20.62
N ASP A 105 5.54 5.80 -19.49
CA ASP A 105 6.19 5.98 -18.21
C ASP A 105 7.51 5.19 -18.15
N PRO A 106 8.53 5.69 -17.44
CA PRO A 106 9.82 4.99 -17.34
C PRO A 106 9.66 3.65 -16.66
N CYS A 107 10.26 2.61 -17.25
CA CYS A 107 10.18 1.24 -16.77
C CYS A 107 11.40 0.88 -15.92
N ILE A 108 11.14 0.33 -14.71
CA ILE A 108 12.19 -0.21 -13.83
C ILE A 108 12.08 -1.73 -13.87
N ILE A 109 13.15 -2.41 -14.25
CA ILE A 109 13.25 -3.86 -14.25
C ILE A 109 14.29 -4.29 -13.21
N GLY A 110 13.85 -5.01 -12.19
CA GLY A 110 14.75 -5.61 -11.20
C GLY A 110 15.75 -6.58 -11.83
N TYR A 111 16.90 -6.80 -11.18
CA TYR A 111 17.81 -7.86 -11.58
C TYR A 111 17.23 -9.24 -11.30
N ASP A 112 17.72 -10.26 -11.98
CA ASP A 112 17.29 -11.66 -11.81
C ASP A 112 17.24 -12.10 -10.34
N GLN A 113 18.24 -11.73 -9.54
CA GLN A 113 18.31 -12.05 -8.11
C GLN A 113 17.88 -10.87 -7.21
N SER A 114 17.26 -9.82 -7.77
CA SER A 114 16.84 -8.66 -6.98
C SER A 114 15.58 -8.99 -6.19
N PRO A 115 15.59 -8.86 -4.86
CA PRO A 115 14.38 -9.04 -4.06
C PRO A 115 13.36 -7.94 -4.32
N TYR A 116 13.80 -6.73 -4.73
CA TYR A 116 12.93 -5.58 -4.97
C TYR A 116 13.34 -4.85 -6.24
N ALA A 117 12.36 -4.37 -7.04
CA ALA A 117 12.65 -3.43 -8.12
C ALA A 117 12.73 -1.99 -7.59
N VAL A 118 11.82 -1.62 -6.68
CA VAL A 118 11.85 -0.34 -5.97
C VAL A 118 11.90 -0.62 -4.46
N TYR A 119 12.88 -0.05 -3.78
CA TYR A 119 13.03 -0.19 -2.34
C TYR A 119 13.07 1.16 -1.64
N VAL A 120 12.01 1.47 -0.90
CA VAL A 120 11.85 2.68 -0.09
C VAL A 120 12.18 2.32 1.35
N TYR A 121 13.33 2.77 1.85
CA TYR A 121 13.81 2.43 3.17
C TYR A 121 13.88 3.65 4.08
N ASN A 122 13.26 3.57 5.26
CA ASN A 122 13.29 4.61 6.28
C ASN A 122 13.06 6.02 5.69
N SER A 123 11.93 6.18 4.98
CA SER A 123 11.57 7.43 4.30
C SER A 123 10.25 7.99 4.80
N SER A 124 10.07 9.30 4.66
CA SER A 124 8.86 10.02 5.07
C SER A 124 8.62 11.20 4.14
N GLN A 125 7.36 11.63 3.97
CA GLN A 125 6.98 12.74 3.08
C GLN A 125 7.52 12.51 1.66
N ILE A 126 7.16 11.38 1.04
CA ILE A 126 7.65 10.95 -0.26
C ILE A 126 6.50 10.49 -1.16
N THR A 127 6.53 10.89 -2.42
CA THR A 127 5.59 10.46 -3.44
C THR A 127 6.34 9.76 -4.58
N ILE A 128 5.87 8.57 -4.94
CA ILE A 128 6.37 7.77 -6.06
C ILE A 128 5.23 7.61 -7.05
N GLN A 129 5.43 8.06 -8.28
CA GLN A 129 4.36 8.12 -9.26
C GLN A 129 4.83 7.94 -10.70
N ASN A 130 3.88 7.54 -11.58
CA ASN A 130 4.04 7.49 -13.04
C ASN A 130 5.24 6.62 -13.45
N LEU A 131 5.31 5.40 -12.90
CA LEU A 131 6.36 4.43 -13.19
C LEU A 131 5.76 3.09 -13.60
N GLU A 132 6.40 2.41 -14.53
CA GLU A 132 6.21 0.99 -14.81
C GLU A 132 7.27 0.18 -14.04
N ILE A 133 6.88 -0.90 -13.38
CA ILE A 133 7.74 -1.66 -12.47
C ILE A 133 7.57 -3.15 -12.73
N VAL A 134 8.67 -3.81 -13.05
CA VAL A 134 8.75 -5.25 -13.32
C VAL A 134 9.82 -5.86 -12.42
N ASN A 135 9.55 -7.05 -11.87
CA ASN A 135 10.57 -7.78 -11.13
C ASN A 135 10.46 -9.30 -11.39
N THR A 136 10.88 -9.69 -12.58
CA THR A 136 10.88 -11.10 -13.01
C THR A 136 12.31 -11.60 -13.15
N GLY A 137 12.65 -12.66 -12.41
CA GLY A 137 13.86 -13.40 -12.61
C GLY A 137 13.60 -14.72 -13.34
N LYS A 138 14.68 -15.44 -13.67
CA LYS A 138 14.62 -16.76 -14.31
C LYS A 138 13.78 -17.75 -13.48
N ASP A 139 13.98 -17.73 -12.18
CA ASP A 139 13.27 -18.60 -11.23
C ASP A 139 12.47 -17.74 -10.23
N ARG A 140 11.45 -18.34 -9.60
CA ARG A 140 10.73 -17.71 -8.49
C ARG A 140 11.69 -17.46 -7.33
N LEU A 141 11.70 -16.26 -6.80
CA LEU A 141 12.49 -15.88 -5.65
C LEU A 141 11.57 -15.58 -4.45
N PRO A 142 11.66 -16.34 -3.33
CA PRO A 142 10.91 -16.01 -2.12
C PRO A 142 11.09 -14.57 -1.68
N GLY A 143 9.97 -13.87 -1.41
CA GLY A 143 9.98 -12.46 -1.02
C GLY A 143 10.18 -11.46 -2.16
N ARG A 144 10.28 -11.90 -3.42
CA ARG A 144 10.42 -10.97 -4.56
C ARG A 144 9.21 -10.06 -4.66
N THR A 145 9.47 -8.77 -4.78
CA THR A 145 8.47 -7.72 -4.71
C THR A 145 8.72 -6.65 -5.78
N GLY A 146 7.65 -6.07 -6.32
CA GLY A 146 7.75 -4.90 -7.18
C GLY A 146 8.22 -3.68 -6.41
N VAL A 147 7.42 -3.22 -5.43
CA VAL A 147 7.73 -2.07 -4.57
C VAL A 147 7.72 -2.50 -3.10
N LYS A 148 8.85 -2.38 -2.41
CA LYS A 148 8.92 -2.54 -0.96
C LYS A 148 9.03 -1.19 -0.27
N VAL A 149 8.15 -0.90 0.68
CA VAL A 149 8.24 0.25 1.59
C VAL A 149 8.51 -0.27 2.99
N HIS A 150 9.66 0.10 3.55
CA HIS A 150 10.16 -0.52 4.76
C HIS A 150 10.61 0.53 5.80
N LEU A 151 10.07 0.44 6.98
CA LEU A 151 10.51 1.18 8.16
C LEU A 151 11.10 0.23 9.20
N GLU A 152 12.33 0.49 9.60
CA GLU A 152 13.02 -0.28 10.62
C GLU A 152 13.62 0.66 11.68
N ASN A 153 13.22 0.52 12.94
CA ASN A 153 13.68 1.36 14.04
C ASN A 153 13.55 2.88 13.76
N TYR A 154 12.55 3.27 12.95
CA TYR A 154 12.45 4.61 12.38
C TYR A 154 11.69 5.60 13.28
N GLY A 155 10.63 5.15 13.92
CA GLY A 155 9.61 6.02 14.53
C GLY A 155 8.44 6.25 13.58
N THR A 156 7.93 7.47 13.47
CA THR A 156 6.75 7.76 12.64
C THR A 156 7.15 8.34 11.29
N ALA A 157 6.83 7.61 10.22
CA ALA A 157 6.89 8.12 8.85
C ALA A 157 5.53 8.70 8.44
N ARG A 158 5.53 9.88 7.83
CA ARG A 158 4.31 10.60 7.43
C ARG A 158 4.19 10.69 5.93
N SER A 159 2.96 10.67 5.44
CA SER A 159 2.59 11.00 4.06
C SER A 159 3.47 10.31 3.01
N ILE A 160 3.39 8.98 2.95
CA ILE A 160 3.98 8.20 1.86
C ILE A 160 2.89 7.93 0.83
N THR A 161 3.14 8.28 -0.43
CA THR A 161 2.16 8.09 -1.50
C THR A 161 2.76 7.29 -2.64
N LEU A 162 2.09 6.19 -3.00
CA LEU A 162 2.31 5.41 -4.21
C LEU A 162 1.11 5.63 -5.12
N ARG A 163 1.31 6.23 -6.30
CA ARG A 163 0.19 6.48 -7.21
C ARG A 163 0.54 6.36 -8.68
N ASN A 164 -0.45 6.00 -9.50
CA ASN A 164 -0.28 5.85 -10.94
C ASN A 164 0.89 4.91 -11.30
N LEU A 165 1.05 3.82 -10.57
CA LEU A 165 2.09 2.83 -10.82
C LEU A 165 1.51 1.66 -11.63
N TYR A 166 2.23 1.21 -12.64
CA TYR A 166 1.95 -0.03 -13.32
C TYR A 166 2.98 -1.08 -12.88
N ILE A 167 2.56 -1.98 -11.98
CA ILE A 167 3.42 -3.01 -11.37
C ILE A 167 3.00 -4.35 -11.93
N HIS A 168 3.91 -5.07 -12.58
CA HIS A 168 3.53 -6.33 -13.19
C HIS A 168 4.69 -7.31 -13.34
N ASP A 169 4.32 -8.57 -13.59
CA ASP A 169 5.27 -9.65 -13.83
C ASP A 169 6.33 -9.73 -12.71
N VAL A 170 5.85 -9.99 -11.48
CA VAL A 170 6.68 -10.21 -10.30
C VAL A 170 6.59 -11.68 -9.92
N ASN A 171 7.65 -12.46 -10.13
CA ASN A 171 7.62 -13.90 -9.87
C ASN A 171 8.25 -14.25 -8.51
N GLY A 172 7.50 -14.02 -7.45
CA GLY A 172 7.81 -14.47 -6.10
C GLY A 172 7.46 -15.94 -5.84
N SER A 173 7.62 -16.42 -4.60
CA SER A 173 7.13 -17.74 -4.21
C SER A 173 5.60 -17.75 -4.15
N LEU A 174 4.98 -18.83 -4.61
CA LEU A 174 3.55 -19.07 -4.44
C LEU A 174 3.19 -19.58 -3.02
N VAL A 175 4.19 -19.91 -2.21
CA VAL A 175 4.04 -20.48 -0.88
C VAL A 175 4.24 -19.38 0.18
N LYS A 176 3.18 -19.11 0.97
CA LYS A 176 3.20 -18.06 2.01
C LYS A 176 4.34 -18.25 3.01
N LYS A 177 4.52 -19.46 3.53
CA LYS A 177 5.56 -19.79 4.52
C LYS A 177 6.99 -19.70 3.99
N GLN A 178 7.18 -19.65 2.69
CA GLN A 178 8.49 -19.43 2.06
C GLN A 178 8.77 -17.95 1.78
N GLY A 179 7.96 -17.04 2.30
CA GLY A 179 8.12 -15.59 2.10
C GLY A 179 7.25 -15.01 0.98
N GLY A 180 6.50 -15.83 0.24
CA GLY A 180 5.58 -15.35 -0.79
C GLY A 180 6.26 -14.48 -1.86
N GLY A 181 5.52 -13.53 -2.39
CA GLY A 181 5.92 -12.46 -3.27
C GLY A 181 4.78 -11.45 -3.35
N SER A 182 5.00 -10.26 -3.90
CA SER A 182 3.96 -9.23 -3.95
C SER A 182 4.22 -8.15 -4.97
N GLY A 183 3.14 -7.52 -5.46
CA GLY A 183 3.26 -6.28 -6.21
C GLY A 183 3.79 -5.16 -5.32
N ILE A 184 3.13 -4.91 -4.18
CA ILE A 184 3.55 -3.93 -3.17
C ILE A 184 3.62 -4.62 -1.80
N TYR A 185 4.73 -4.44 -1.10
CA TYR A 185 4.96 -4.95 0.24
C TYR A 185 5.33 -3.84 1.20
N ILE A 186 4.49 -3.63 2.22
CA ILE A 186 4.67 -2.60 3.25
C ILE A 186 5.14 -3.29 4.53
N VAL A 187 6.26 -2.83 5.10
CA VAL A 187 6.85 -3.43 6.29
C VAL A 187 7.20 -2.36 7.32
N ASN A 188 6.80 -2.58 8.56
CA ASN A 188 7.26 -1.78 9.69
C ASN A 188 7.67 -2.69 10.85
N GLU A 189 8.92 -2.52 11.30
CA GLU A 189 9.52 -3.40 12.29
C GLU A 189 10.61 -2.70 13.11
N GLY A 190 11.18 -3.43 14.07
CA GLY A 190 12.27 -3.01 14.93
C GLY A 190 11.87 -2.94 16.40
N GLU A 191 12.89 -2.84 17.29
CA GLU A 191 12.70 -2.64 18.74
C GLU A 191 12.13 -1.26 19.06
N LYS A 192 12.63 -0.23 18.36
CA LYS A 192 12.01 1.09 18.34
C LYS A 192 10.84 1.03 17.38
N PRO A 193 9.59 1.26 17.86
CA PRO A 193 8.42 1.19 17.02
C PRO A 193 8.53 2.06 15.76
N SER A 194 8.14 1.48 14.63
CA SER A 194 8.07 2.14 13.33
C SER A 194 6.62 2.15 12.87
N ILE A 195 6.08 3.31 12.51
CA ILE A 195 4.66 3.51 12.19
C ILE A 195 4.53 4.32 10.92
N PHE A 196 3.70 3.88 10.00
CA PHE A 196 3.21 4.71 8.90
C PHE A 196 2.00 5.52 9.38
N ASP A 197 2.08 6.85 9.23
CA ASP A 197 0.99 7.78 9.51
C ASP A 197 0.67 8.58 8.24
N GLY A 198 -0.33 8.11 7.49
CA GLY A 198 -0.67 8.65 6.18
C GLY A 198 0.02 7.91 5.02
N LEU A 199 -0.24 6.61 4.88
CA LEU A 199 0.18 5.84 3.71
C LEU A 199 -0.98 5.75 2.71
N THR A 200 -0.76 6.25 1.49
CA THR A 200 -1.76 6.21 0.42
C THR A 200 -1.24 5.39 -0.77
N ILE A 201 -2.05 4.43 -1.23
CA ILE A 201 -1.82 3.65 -2.46
C ILE A 201 -3.03 3.85 -3.36
N GLU A 202 -2.85 4.56 -4.47
CA GLU A 202 -3.98 4.95 -5.29
C GLU A 202 -3.71 4.91 -6.81
N ASN A 203 -4.75 4.60 -7.59
CA ASN A 203 -4.71 4.60 -9.06
C ASN A 203 -3.59 3.71 -9.63
N CYS A 204 -3.23 2.64 -8.93
CA CYS A 204 -2.22 1.69 -9.38
C CYS A 204 -2.86 0.51 -10.13
N ILE A 205 -2.11 -0.03 -11.09
CA ILE A 205 -2.46 -1.27 -11.77
C ILE A 205 -1.42 -2.31 -11.38
N ILE A 206 -1.86 -3.42 -10.77
CA ILE A 206 -1.01 -4.51 -10.30
C ILE A 206 -1.45 -5.77 -11.03
N ARG A 207 -0.56 -6.34 -11.85
CA ARG A 207 -0.90 -7.49 -12.70
C ARG A 207 0.13 -8.59 -12.62
N ARG A 208 -0.33 -9.84 -12.58
CA ARG A 208 0.53 -11.03 -12.65
C ARG A 208 1.70 -10.96 -11.64
N CYS A 209 1.38 -10.55 -10.41
CA CYS A 209 2.33 -10.57 -9.30
C CYS A 209 2.07 -11.82 -8.46
N GLU A 210 3.08 -12.61 -8.26
CA GLU A 210 3.03 -13.81 -7.45
C GLU A 210 3.60 -13.49 -6.07
N ARG A 211 2.99 -13.74 -4.98
CA ARG A 211 1.71 -14.38 -4.65
C ARG A 211 0.60 -13.33 -4.47
N ASN A 212 0.93 -12.12 -3.94
CA ASN A 212 0.00 -11.13 -3.42
C ASN A 212 -0.01 -9.83 -4.25
N GLY A 213 -1.12 -9.09 -4.21
CA GLY A 213 -1.22 -7.75 -4.77
C GLY A 213 -0.54 -6.72 -3.88
N ILE A 214 -1.21 -6.34 -2.79
CA ILE A 214 -0.74 -5.36 -1.80
C ILE A 214 -0.84 -5.99 -0.41
N ILE A 215 0.27 -6.13 0.30
CA ILE A 215 0.30 -6.78 1.60
C ILE A 215 1.18 -6.02 2.59
N TRP A 216 0.79 -6.03 3.86
CA TRP A 216 1.56 -5.48 4.98
C TRP A 216 2.18 -6.57 5.83
N TRP A 217 3.23 -6.19 6.56
CA TRP A 217 3.72 -6.90 7.73
C TRP A 217 4.20 -5.89 8.77
N GLY A 218 3.85 -6.11 10.02
CA GLY A 218 4.20 -5.18 11.08
C GLY A 218 3.95 -5.74 12.47
N TYR A 219 3.63 -4.89 13.42
CA TYR A 219 3.34 -5.26 14.80
C TYR A 219 1.93 -5.85 14.89
N VAL A 220 1.84 -7.17 14.95
CA VAL A 220 0.58 -7.92 14.93
C VAL A 220 0.10 -8.37 16.30
N THR A 221 1.03 -8.54 17.28
CA THR A 221 0.70 -8.96 18.64
C THR A 221 0.13 -7.80 19.43
N ARG A 222 -0.96 -8.02 20.17
CA ARG A 222 -1.66 -6.95 20.88
C ARG A 222 -0.87 -6.38 22.07
N ASP A 223 0.02 -7.15 22.67
CA ASP A 223 0.91 -6.68 23.75
C ASP A 223 1.95 -5.65 23.26
N PHE A 224 2.32 -5.71 22.01
CA PHE A 224 3.25 -4.77 21.37
C PHE A 224 2.68 -4.24 20.06
N TRP A 225 1.43 -3.76 20.12
CA TRP A 225 0.71 -3.28 18.94
C TRP A 225 0.97 -1.80 18.68
N HIS A 226 1.66 -1.52 17.59
CA HIS A 226 1.95 -0.17 17.11
C HIS A 226 1.35 0.00 15.72
N PRO A 227 0.05 0.36 15.63
CA PRO A 227 -0.66 0.34 14.37
C PRO A 227 -0.24 1.45 13.42
N ASN A 228 -0.24 1.11 12.14
CA ASN A 228 -0.21 2.08 11.07
C ASN A 228 -1.53 2.84 11.04
N ARG A 229 -1.49 4.15 10.78
CA ARG A 229 -2.65 5.04 10.84
C ARG A 229 -2.87 5.78 9.53
N HIS A 230 -4.12 6.20 9.29
CA HIS A 230 -4.50 6.95 8.10
C HIS A 230 -4.01 6.26 6.81
N VAL A 231 -4.19 4.94 6.77
CA VAL A 231 -3.89 4.12 5.59
C VAL A 231 -5.05 4.20 4.63
N VAL A 232 -4.79 4.56 3.38
CA VAL A 232 -5.80 4.62 2.31
C VAL A 232 -5.34 3.82 1.11
N VAL A 233 -6.15 2.84 0.69
CA VAL A 233 -5.93 2.07 -0.55
C VAL A 233 -7.15 2.23 -1.42
N ARG A 234 -7.02 2.95 -2.54
CA ARG A 234 -8.18 3.27 -3.37
C ARG A 234 -7.91 3.31 -4.86
N ASN A 235 -8.96 3.04 -5.64
CA ASN A 235 -8.95 3.12 -7.11
C ASN A 235 -7.85 2.25 -7.75
N ASN A 236 -7.48 1.12 -7.16
CA ASN A 236 -6.48 0.23 -7.72
C ASN A 236 -7.14 -0.92 -8.48
N LEU A 237 -6.48 -1.35 -9.56
CA LEU A 237 -6.82 -2.57 -10.28
C LEU A 237 -5.77 -3.65 -9.96
N ILE A 238 -6.21 -4.77 -9.39
CA ILE A 238 -5.38 -5.95 -9.14
C ILE A 238 -5.93 -7.09 -10.00
N GLU A 239 -5.11 -7.61 -10.90
CA GLU A 239 -5.55 -8.59 -11.89
C GLU A 239 -4.53 -9.70 -12.12
N GLY A 240 -5.00 -10.94 -12.16
CA GLY A 240 -4.12 -12.08 -12.40
C GLY A 240 -3.15 -12.38 -11.25
N VAL A 241 -3.53 -12.02 -10.03
CA VAL A 241 -2.79 -12.30 -8.80
C VAL A 241 -3.40 -13.54 -8.14
N PRO A 242 -2.63 -14.64 -7.98
CA PRO A 242 -3.20 -15.93 -7.57
C PRO A 242 -3.55 -16.02 -6.08
N GLY A 243 -2.98 -15.16 -5.26
CA GLY A 243 -3.15 -15.16 -3.82
C GLY A 243 -3.94 -13.96 -3.32
N ASP A 244 -3.45 -13.34 -2.24
CA ASP A 244 -4.15 -12.27 -1.56
C ASP A 244 -4.19 -10.98 -2.40
N GLY A 245 -5.34 -10.32 -2.45
CA GLY A 245 -5.49 -9.07 -3.18
C GLY A 245 -4.96 -7.88 -2.41
N ILE A 246 -5.65 -7.44 -1.34
CA ILE A 246 -5.25 -6.33 -0.47
C ILE A 246 -5.35 -6.77 0.99
N VAL A 247 -4.23 -6.74 1.70
CA VAL A 247 -4.14 -7.23 3.09
C VAL A 247 -3.49 -6.20 4.00
N PRO A 248 -4.24 -5.27 4.58
CA PRO A 248 -3.73 -4.42 5.66
C PRO A 248 -3.49 -5.26 6.92
N ILE A 249 -2.30 -5.14 7.50
CA ILE A 249 -1.93 -5.82 8.73
C ILE A 249 -1.42 -4.79 9.74
N GLY A 250 -1.90 -4.88 10.98
CA GLY A 250 -1.47 -3.98 12.05
C GLY A 250 -1.83 -2.52 11.75
N CYS A 251 -3.08 -2.25 11.36
CA CYS A 251 -3.55 -0.91 11.06
C CYS A 251 -4.67 -0.47 12.01
N ASP A 252 -4.78 0.83 12.23
CA ASP A 252 -5.93 1.47 12.87
C ASP A 252 -6.53 2.51 11.92
N SER A 253 -7.82 2.40 11.68
CA SER A 253 -8.58 3.29 10.79
C SER A 253 -8.13 3.24 9.32
N ALA A 254 -7.82 2.04 8.81
CA ALA A 254 -7.54 1.84 7.39
C ALA A 254 -8.81 1.96 6.54
N VAL A 255 -8.72 2.62 5.38
CA VAL A 255 -9.80 2.77 4.40
C VAL A 255 -9.40 2.09 3.10
N ILE A 256 -10.17 1.07 2.71
CA ILE A 256 -9.96 0.29 1.48
C ILE A 256 -11.20 0.48 0.60
N GLU A 257 -11.09 1.25 -0.46
CA GLU A 257 -12.28 1.63 -1.24
C GLU A 257 -12.04 1.78 -2.74
N TYR A 258 -13.08 1.53 -3.53
CA TYR A 258 -13.06 1.67 -4.99
C TYR A 258 -11.96 0.84 -5.67
N ASN A 259 -11.51 -0.25 -5.07
CA ASN A 259 -10.55 -1.16 -5.69
C ASN A 259 -11.29 -2.25 -6.46
N ARG A 260 -10.62 -2.75 -7.49
CA ARG A 260 -11.11 -3.87 -8.27
C ARG A 260 -10.07 -4.98 -8.29
N ILE A 261 -10.45 -6.16 -7.78
CA ILE A 261 -9.64 -7.38 -7.77
C ILE A 261 -10.35 -8.40 -8.65
N LYS A 262 -9.66 -8.94 -9.64
CA LYS A 262 -10.28 -9.86 -10.58
C LYS A 262 -9.31 -10.85 -11.21
N ASN A 263 -9.87 -11.93 -11.76
CA ASN A 263 -9.10 -12.96 -12.47
C ASN A 263 -7.95 -13.50 -11.60
N CYS A 264 -8.24 -13.89 -10.36
CA CYS A 264 -7.24 -14.50 -9.45
C CYS A 264 -7.10 -15.99 -9.78
N PRO A 265 -6.06 -16.38 -10.53
CA PRO A 265 -5.99 -17.74 -11.11
C PRO A 265 -5.67 -18.82 -10.07
N ASP A 266 -6.08 -20.05 -10.34
CA ASP A 266 -5.74 -21.24 -9.55
C ASP A 266 -4.27 -21.65 -9.82
N LEU A 267 -3.32 -20.93 -9.22
CA LEU A 267 -1.88 -21.21 -9.33
C LEU A 267 -1.24 -21.56 -8.00
N LEU A 268 -1.93 -21.32 -6.89
CA LEU A 268 -1.38 -21.65 -5.57
C LEU A 268 -1.34 -23.16 -5.36
N PRO A 269 -0.30 -23.69 -4.69
CA PRO A 269 -0.27 -25.08 -4.28
C PRO A 269 -1.42 -25.45 -3.34
N ASP A 270 -1.79 -26.73 -3.33
CA ASP A 270 -2.77 -27.24 -2.37
C ASP A 270 -2.33 -26.96 -0.92
N GLY A 271 -3.28 -26.51 -0.09
CA GLY A 271 -3.02 -26.13 1.30
C GLY A 271 -2.60 -24.66 1.49
N GLU A 272 -2.46 -23.88 0.42
CA GLU A 272 -2.35 -22.42 0.52
C GLU A 272 -3.75 -21.80 0.63
N PHE A 273 -3.81 -20.69 1.40
CA PHE A 273 -5.03 -19.95 1.69
C PHE A 273 -4.86 -18.51 1.29
N ALA A 274 -5.87 -17.92 0.64
CA ALA A 274 -5.87 -16.53 0.22
C ALA A 274 -7.29 -16.02 -0.02
N ALA A 275 -7.50 -14.72 0.15
CA ALA A 275 -8.77 -14.04 -0.12
C ALA A 275 -8.57 -12.69 -0.81
N GLY A 276 -9.65 -12.07 -1.26
CA GLY A 276 -9.60 -10.82 -2.01
C GLY A 276 -9.13 -9.65 -1.16
N ILE A 277 -9.92 -9.20 -0.20
CA ILE A 277 -9.60 -8.08 0.70
C ILE A 277 -9.87 -8.49 2.14
N TRP A 278 -8.83 -8.43 3.00
CA TRP A 278 -8.98 -8.81 4.38
C TRP A 278 -7.95 -8.13 5.31
N PRO A 279 -8.39 -7.59 6.47
CA PRO A 279 -7.51 -7.07 7.51
C PRO A 279 -7.07 -8.17 8.47
N TRP A 280 -5.87 -8.02 9.06
CA TRP A 280 -5.39 -8.83 10.17
C TRP A 280 -4.79 -7.95 11.27
N SER A 281 -5.14 -8.23 12.53
CA SER A 281 -4.72 -7.43 13.68
C SER A 281 -4.95 -5.93 13.49
N CYS A 282 -6.14 -5.56 13.00
CA CYS A 282 -6.54 -4.20 12.67
C CYS A 282 -7.74 -3.73 13.50
N ASP A 283 -7.79 -2.44 13.78
CA ASP A 283 -8.96 -1.79 14.39
C ASP A 283 -9.58 -0.77 13.42
N ASN A 284 -10.90 -0.59 13.53
CA ASN A 284 -11.66 0.44 12.81
C ASN A 284 -11.44 0.43 11.28
N THR A 285 -11.29 -0.73 10.68
CA THR A 285 -11.07 -0.85 9.23
C THR A 285 -12.37 -0.68 8.47
N LEU A 286 -12.36 0.16 7.43
CA LEU A 286 -13.46 0.38 6.51
C LEU A 286 -13.14 -0.20 5.13
N ILE A 287 -13.94 -1.17 4.68
CA ILE A 287 -13.84 -1.81 3.36
C ILE A 287 -15.14 -1.53 2.60
N GLN A 288 -15.10 -0.65 1.58
CA GLN A 288 -16.32 -0.22 0.90
C GLN A 288 -16.12 0.04 -0.59
N PHE A 289 -17.19 -0.12 -1.36
CA PHE A 289 -17.24 0.17 -2.80
C PHE A 289 -16.17 -0.57 -3.61
N ASN A 290 -15.72 -1.74 -3.16
CA ASN A 290 -14.78 -2.57 -3.88
C ASN A 290 -15.51 -3.64 -4.70
N GLU A 291 -14.88 -4.10 -5.78
CA GLU A 291 -15.30 -5.27 -6.54
C GLU A 291 -14.24 -6.36 -6.40
N VAL A 292 -14.66 -7.58 -6.03
CA VAL A 292 -13.79 -8.76 -5.98
C VAL A 292 -14.44 -9.90 -6.74
N SER A 293 -13.73 -10.44 -7.73
CA SER A 293 -14.26 -11.51 -8.57
C SER A 293 -13.23 -12.55 -9.00
N ASP A 294 -13.73 -13.71 -9.37
CA ASP A 294 -12.95 -14.82 -9.95
C ASP A 294 -11.76 -15.26 -9.08
N HIS A 295 -11.91 -15.27 -7.76
CA HIS A 295 -10.88 -15.74 -6.85
C HIS A 295 -10.89 -17.28 -6.78
N LYS A 296 -9.76 -17.92 -7.11
CA LYS A 296 -9.66 -19.38 -7.27
C LYS A 296 -8.58 -20.03 -6.42
N ALA A 297 -8.20 -19.43 -5.29
CA ALA A 297 -7.26 -20.04 -4.37
C ALA A 297 -7.76 -21.41 -3.88
N PRO A 298 -6.87 -22.37 -3.64
CA PRO A 298 -7.27 -23.71 -3.20
C PRO A 298 -7.89 -23.73 -1.79
N GLY A 299 -7.51 -22.78 -0.93
CA GLY A 299 -8.13 -22.53 0.38
C GLY A 299 -8.65 -21.11 0.49
N ASP A 300 -9.64 -20.87 1.32
CA ASP A 300 -10.39 -19.62 1.45
C ASP A 300 -11.05 -19.18 0.14
N ALA A 301 -10.46 -18.31 -0.64
CA ALA A 301 -10.97 -17.76 -1.90
C ALA A 301 -12.26 -16.95 -1.76
N GLN A 302 -12.53 -16.38 -0.60
CA GLN A 302 -13.62 -15.44 -0.42
C GLN A 302 -13.29 -14.08 -1.06
N GLY A 303 -14.34 -13.34 -1.41
CA GLY A 303 -14.18 -11.96 -1.84
C GLY A 303 -13.62 -11.08 -0.73
N PHE A 304 -14.16 -11.22 0.46
CA PHE A 304 -13.85 -10.40 1.64
C PHE A 304 -13.68 -11.25 2.89
N ASP A 305 -12.87 -10.73 3.83
CA ASP A 305 -12.64 -11.41 5.10
C ASP A 305 -12.42 -10.37 6.23
N SER A 306 -12.75 -10.75 7.45
CA SER A 306 -12.36 -10.09 8.70
C SER A 306 -11.62 -11.10 9.54
N ASP A 307 -10.29 -11.05 9.50
CA ASP A 307 -9.43 -12.07 10.08
C ASP A 307 -9.08 -11.78 11.55
N ASN A 308 -8.31 -12.65 12.14
CA ASN A 308 -7.98 -12.66 13.56
C ASN A 308 -7.48 -11.31 14.09
N ASN A 309 -7.79 -11.02 15.34
CA ASN A 309 -7.40 -9.79 16.05
C ASN A 309 -7.96 -8.50 15.43
N CYS A 310 -9.04 -8.55 14.67
CA CYS A 310 -9.71 -7.37 14.15
C CYS A 310 -10.83 -6.89 15.07
N ASN A 311 -10.95 -5.58 15.21
CA ASN A 311 -12.01 -4.96 15.99
C ASN A 311 -12.65 -3.80 15.24
N ASN A 312 -13.99 -3.72 15.20
CA ASN A 312 -14.77 -2.71 14.48
C ASN A 312 -14.47 -2.68 12.96
N THR A 313 -14.40 -3.84 12.31
CA THR A 313 -14.31 -3.92 10.85
C THR A 313 -15.68 -3.65 10.22
N ILE A 314 -15.76 -2.75 9.25
CA ILE A 314 -16.95 -2.45 8.47
C ILE A 314 -16.73 -2.88 7.03
N ILE A 315 -17.54 -3.83 6.54
CA ILE A 315 -17.54 -4.29 5.14
C ILE A 315 -18.87 -3.91 4.52
N GLN A 316 -18.90 -2.87 3.68
CA GLN A 316 -20.14 -2.32 3.18
C GLN A 316 -20.08 -1.89 1.72
N TYR A 317 -21.22 -2.01 1.02
CA TYR A 317 -21.43 -1.55 -0.35
C TYR A 317 -20.39 -2.11 -1.35
N ASN A 318 -19.89 -3.32 -1.10
CA ASN A 318 -18.98 -4.00 -2.00
C ASN A 318 -19.76 -4.92 -2.96
N TYR A 319 -19.13 -5.24 -4.07
CA TYR A 319 -19.63 -6.20 -5.03
C TYR A 319 -18.67 -7.40 -5.09
N SER A 320 -19.19 -8.58 -4.73
CA SER A 320 -18.50 -9.86 -4.75
C SER A 320 -19.16 -10.77 -5.76
N HIS A 321 -18.41 -11.40 -6.65
CA HIS A 321 -19.01 -12.33 -7.59
C HIS A 321 -18.03 -13.37 -8.14
N ASP A 322 -18.55 -14.55 -8.44
CA ASP A 322 -17.83 -15.65 -9.05
C ASP A 322 -16.57 -16.11 -8.26
N ASN A 323 -16.51 -15.82 -6.96
CA ASN A 323 -15.42 -16.26 -6.08
C ASN A 323 -15.68 -17.69 -5.60
N GLU A 324 -14.72 -18.57 -5.74
CA GLU A 324 -14.89 -19.99 -5.41
C GLU A 324 -15.09 -20.24 -3.90
N GLY A 325 -14.54 -19.37 -3.04
CA GLY A 325 -14.62 -19.52 -1.59
C GLY A 325 -15.85 -18.90 -0.92
N GLY A 326 -16.64 -18.12 -1.65
CA GLY A 326 -17.80 -17.42 -1.11
C GLY A 326 -17.63 -15.91 -1.06
N PHE A 327 -18.58 -15.23 -0.45
CA PHE A 327 -18.57 -13.77 -0.27
C PHE A 327 -17.67 -13.37 0.89
N LEU A 328 -17.88 -13.97 2.05
CA LEU A 328 -17.34 -13.48 3.32
C LEU A 328 -16.79 -14.60 4.20
N LEU A 329 -15.61 -14.38 4.78
CA LEU A 329 -15.11 -15.11 5.93
C LEU A 329 -15.00 -14.16 7.14
N ILE A 330 -15.46 -14.60 8.30
CA ILE A 330 -15.10 -14.02 9.59
C ILE A 330 -14.26 -15.05 10.33
N CYS A 331 -12.97 -14.79 10.43
CA CYS A 331 -12.02 -15.71 11.02
C CYS A 331 -11.74 -15.33 12.47
N ASN A 332 -12.07 -16.23 13.40
CA ASN A 332 -11.81 -16.08 14.83
C ASN A 332 -11.39 -17.41 15.44
N THR A 333 -10.41 -18.04 14.81
CA THR A 333 -9.97 -19.39 15.18
C THR A 333 -9.20 -19.43 16.49
N GLY A 334 -8.76 -18.26 17.03
CA GLY A 334 -7.91 -18.22 18.21
C GLY A 334 -6.62 -18.96 17.92
N GLU A 335 -5.79 -18.41 17.02
CA GLU A 335 -4.54 -19.08 16.65
C GLU A 335 -3.74 -19.49 17.87
N THR A 336 -3.51 -20.78 17.98
CA THR A 336 -2.59 -21.37 18.96
C THR A 336 -1.19 -20.85 18.66
N GLY A 337 -0.67 -19.95 19.49
CA GLY A 337 0.62 -19.29 19.29
C GLY A 337 0.58 -17.78 19.26
N MET A 338 -0.62 -17.17 19.30
CA MET A 338 -0.84 -15.75 19.57
C MET A 338 -1.61 -15.59 20.87
N PRO A 339 -0.93 -15.62 22.03
CA PRO A 339 -1.58 -15.58 23.35
C PRO A 339 -2.38 -14.27 23.57
N GLU A 340 -2.05 -13.20 22.86
CA GLU A 340 -2.70 -11.89 22.92
C GLU A 340 -3.87 -11.76 21.93
N ASN A 341 -4.36 -12.84 21.35
CA ASN A 341 -5.49 -12.82 20.45
C ASN A 341 -6.74 -12.30 21.17
N ILE A 342 -7.21 -11.12 20.79
CA ILE A 342 -8.43 -10.50 21.34
C ILE A 342 -9.71 -10.99 20.65
N GLY A 343 -9.59 -11.84 19.65
CA GLY A 343 -10.69 -12.29 18.80
C GLY A 343 -11.03 -11.27 17.71
N THR A 344 -11.97 -11.66 16.84
CA THR A 344 -12.53 -10.78 15.81
C THR A 344 -13.87 -10.27 16.32
N ASN A 345 -13.93 -8.97 16.62
CA ASN A 345 -15.07 -8.38 17.33
C ASN A 345 -15.73 -7.26 16.53
N ASN A 346 -17.02 -7.07 16.71
CA ASN A 346 -17.78 -5.94 16.17
C ASN A 346 -17.65 -5.78 14.65
N THR A 347 -17.65 -6.87 13.90
CA THR A 347 -17.64 -6.81 12.43
C THR A 347 -19.05 -6.46 11.92
N LEU A 348 -19.18 -5.35 11.20
CA LEU A 348 -20.43 -4.91 10.58
C LEU A 348 -20.43 -5.19 9.08
N ILE A 349 -21.42 -5.94 8.62
CA ILE A 349 -21.59 -6.30 7.21
C ILE A 349 -22.92 -5.73 6.73
N GLN A 350 -22.89 -4.80 5.76
CA GLN A 350 -24.13 -4.19 5.28
C GLN A 350 -24.05 -3.72 3.82
N GLY A 351 -25.18 -3.81 3.12
CA GLY A 351 -25.34 -3.23 1.78
C GLY A 351 -24.45 -3.85 0.68
N ASN A 352 -23.85 -5.02 0.92
CA ASN A 352 -23.01 -5.69 -0.08
C ASN A 352 -23.88 -6.50 -1.05
N ILE A 353 -23.37 -6.70 -2.26
CA ILE A 353 -23.98 -7.56 -3.27
C ILE A 353 -23.04 -8.76 -3.50
N SER A 354 -23.58 -9.96 -3.37
CA SER A 354 -22.88 -11.22 -3.67
C SER A 354 -23.64 -11.98 -4.74
N ILE A 355 -22.99 -12.29 -5.85
CA ILE A 355 -23.61 -13.02 -6.96
C ILE A 355 -22.70 -14.17 -7.37
N ASN A 356 -23.27 -15.37 -7.42
CA ASN A 356 -22.54 -16.57 -7.90
C ASN A 356 -21.24 -16.90 -7.10
N ASP A 357 -21.15 -16.44 -5.88
CA ASP A 357 -20.05 -16.77 -4.97
C ASP A 357 -20.25 -18.19 -4.36
N GLY A 358 -19.16 -18.86 -4.04
CA GLY A 358 -19.18 -20.18 -3.39
C GLY A 358 -19.32 -21.36 -4.35
N ASN A 359 -19.16 -21.15 -5.63
CA ASN A 359 -19.22 -22.21 -6.65
C ASN A 359 -17.83 -22.83 -6.90
N ARG A 360 -17.27 -23.44 -5.85
CA ARG A 360 -15.95 -24.04 -5.92
C ARG A 360 -15.88 -25.22 -6.88
N THR A 361 -14.91 -25.21 -7.77
CA THR A 361 -14.67 -26.28 -8.73
C THR A 361 -13.61 -27.27 -8.25
N LYS A 362 -12.74 -26.86 -7.32
CA LYS A 362 -11.67 -27.69 -6.74
C LYS A 362 -12.05 -28.16 -5.33
N LYS A 363 -11.82 -29.43 -5.02
CA LYS A 363 -12.07 -29.98 -3.69
C LYS A 363 -11.09 -29.42 -2.66
N ILE A 364 -11.60 -29.13 -1.46
CA ILE A 364 -10.79 -28.91 -0.27
C ILE A 364 -10.92 -30.14 0.61
N GLY A 365 -9.82 -30.86 0.81
CA GLY A 365 -9.87 -32.14 1.53
C GLY A 365 -10.79 -33.14 0.82
N THR A 366 -11.89 -33.54 1.48
CA THR A 366 -12.84 -34.53 0.94
C THR A 366 -14.07 -33.92 0.26
N GLY A 367 -14.17 -32.58 0.23
CA GLY A 367 -15.43 -31.92 -0.23
C GLY A 367 -15.24 -30.57 -0.91
N PHE A 368 -16.38 -29.97 -1.23
CA PHE A 368 -16.50 -28.65 -1.86
C PHE A 368 -17.06 -27.64 -0.85
N PHE A 369 -16.40 -27.50 0.31
CA PHE A 369 -16.86 -26.56 1.32
C PHE A 369 -16.65 -25.12 0.84
N SER A 370 -17.73 -24.40 0.65
CA SER A 370 -17.68 -23.04 0.09
C SER A 370 -18.97 -22.29 0.41
N PRO A 371 -19.25 -21.99 1.69
CA PRO A 371 -20.43 -21.25 2.06
C PRO A 371 -20.34 -19.78 1.60
N SER A 372 -21.50 -19.17 1.28
CA SER A 372 -21.53 -17.74 0.93
C SER A 372 -20.99 -16.86 2.07
N ILE A 373 -21.30 -17.21 3.33
CA ILE A 373 -20.77 -16.59 4.54
C ILE A 373 -20.27 -17.68 5.46
N HIS A 374 -19.00 -17.58 5.85
CA HIS A 374 -18.36 -18.49 6.76
C HIS A 374 -17.90 -17.76 8.03
N ILE A 375 -18.36 -18.21 9.19
CA ILE A 375 -17.85 -17.76 10.48
C ILE A 375 -17.08 -18.91 11.09
N SER A 376 -15.76 -18.74 11.19
CA SER A 376 -14.82 -19.76 11.64
C SER A 376 -14.41 -19.52 13.10
N GLY A 377 -14.44 -20.59 13.91
CA GLY A 377 -13.98 -20.58 15.30
C GLY A 377 -15.00 -20.05 16.31
N PRO A 378 -14.63 -20.01 17.61
CA PRO A 378 -15.47 -19.46 18.65
C PRO A 378 -15.48 -17.95 18.55
N ALA A 379 -16.50 -17.41 17.87
CA ALA A 379 -16.71 -15.98 17.77
C ALA A 379 -16.98 -15.38 19.17
N LYS A 380 -15.97 -14.80 19.83
CA LYS A 380 -16.20 -14.01 21.03
C LYS A 380 -16.79 -12.67 20.62
N GLY A 381 -18.05 -12.43 21.02
CA GLY A 381 -18.68 -11.12 20.88
C GLY A 381 -19.10 -10.73 19.46
N SER A 382 -19.06 -11.64 18.48
CA SER A 382 -19.65 -11.38 17.16
C SER A 382 -21.16 -11.42 17.26
N THR A 383 -21.80 -10.29 17.00
CA THR A 383 -23.25 -10.23 16.77
C THR A 383 -23.47 -10.18 15.25
N LEU A 384 -24.15 -11.19 14.72
CA LEU A 384 -24.66 -11.20 13.34
C LEU A 384 -25.93 -10.38 13.24
#